data_532d7418b0baec99e312af2c113748d5
#
_entry.id   532d7418b0baec99e312af2c113748d5
#
_cell.length_a   1.000
_cell.length_b   1.000
_cell.length_c   1.000
_cell.angle_alpha   90.00
_cell.angle_beta   90.00
_cell.angle_gamma   90.00
#
_symmetry.space_group_name_H-M   'P 1'
#
loop_
_entity.id
_entity.type
_entity.pdbx_description
1 polymer ?
#
loop_
_entity_poly.entity_id
_entity_poly.type
_entity_poly.pdbx_seq_one_letter_code
_entity_poly.pdbx_strand_id
1 'polypeptide(L)'
;MIPVTDHIAIDEDEIEEVFVRAGGPGGQNVNKVATAVQLRFDAFHSPSLDEATRARLRLFAGRRMTVDGVLIIMARRFRTQERNRQDAYERLIDLIGRATQPRKSRVPTRPTAGSRERRREGKLARGRTKRLRQPVEQQIE
;
A
#
# COMPACT_ATOMS: atom_id res chain seq x y z
N MET A 1 -26.14 2.13 -3.83
CA MET A 1 -25.16 1.09 -4.27
C MET A 1 -24.07 1.70 -5.12
N ILE A 2 -22.83 1.47 -4.80
CA ILE A 2 -21.64 1.99 -5.45
C ILE A 2 -21.03 0.89 -6.33
N PRO A 3 -21.08 1.01 -7.66
CA PRO A 3 -20.49 0.01 -8.55
C PRO A 3 -18.95 0.04 -8.44
N VAL A 4 -18.34 -1.11 -8.20
CA VAL A 4 -16.87 -1.27 -8.13
C VAL A 4 -16.34 -1.99 -9.36
N THR A 5 -17.03 -3.06 -9.76
CA THR A 5 -16.78 -3.84 -10.99
C THR A 5 -18.10 -4.29 -11.57
N ASP A 6 -18.08 -4.91 -12.75
CA ASP A 6 -19.29 -5.45 -13.40
C ASP A 6 -20.05 -6.48 -12.52
N HIS A 7 -19.39 -7.03 -11.50
CA HIS A 7 -19.94 -8.09 -10.64
C HIS A 7 -20.03 -7.72 -9.17
N ILE A 8 -19.44 -6.61 -8.75
CA ILE A 8 -19.40 -6.19 -7.35
C ILE A 8 -19.90 -4.75 -7.22
N ALA A 9 -20.94 -4.57 -6.45
CA ALA A 9 -21.43 -3.29 -5.99
C ALA A 9 -21.50 -3.30 -4.46
N ILE A 10 -21.07 -2.21 -3.83
CA ILE A 10 -21.11 -2.04 -2.38
C ILE A 10 -22.32 -1.22 -2.02
N ASP A 11 -23.02 -1.60 -0.95
CA ASP A 11 -24.09 -0.77 -0.43
C ASP A 11 -23.50 0.45 0.30
N GLU A 12 -24.17 1.58 0.18
CA GLU A 12 -23.78 2.81 0.87
C GLU A 12 -23.90 2.66 2.39
N ASP A 13 -24.81 1.82 2.85
CA ASP A 13 -25.01 1.51 4.27
C ASP A 13 -23.84 0.72 4.89
N GLU A 14 -22.97 0.10 4.07
CA GLU A 14 -21.74 -0.57 4.52
C GLU A 14 -20.60 0.42 4.78
N ILE A 15 -20.79 1.70 4.45
CA ILE A 15 -19.75 2.73 4.52
C ILE A 15 -20.15 3.81 5.54
N GLU A 16 -19.36 3.97 6.57
CA GLU A 16 -19.49 5.05 7.52
C GLU A 16 -18.62 6.24 7.10
N GLU A 17 -19.23 7.42 6.96
CA GLU A 17 -18.52 8.67 6.66
C GLU A 17 -18.34 9.50 7.93
N VAL A 18 -17.09 9.84 8.25
CA VAL A 18 -16.74 10.71 9.37
C VAL A 18 -16.02 11.94 8.85
N PHE A 19 -16.57 13.11 9.17
CA PHE A 19 -15.95 14.38 8.80
C PHE A 19 -15.02 14.83 9.92
N VAL A 20 -13.73 14.98 9.59
CA VAL A 20 -12.70 15.36 10.56
C VAL A 20 -12.04 16.67 10.17
N ARG A 21 -11.56 17.39 11.17
CA ARG A 21 -10.78 18.61 10.91
C ARG A 21 -9.47 18.22 10.22
N ALA A 22 -9.16 18.90 9.12
CA ALA A 22 -7.89 18.71 8.45
C ALA A 22 -6.77 19.23 9.36
N GLY A 23 -6.02 18.36 9.99
CA GLY A 23 -4.82 18.72 10.76
C GLY A 23 -3.68 19.14 9.84
N GLY A 24 -2.98 20.21 10.14
CA GLY A 24 -1.78 20.66 9.43
C GLY A 24 -1.32 22.03 9.91
N PRO A 25 -0.05 22.43 9.67
CA PRO A 25 0.44 23.77 9.90
C PRO A 25 -0.16 24.71 8.85
N GLY A 26 -1.30 25.31 9.12
CA GLY A 26 -1.95 26.21 8.18
C GLY A 26 -2.94 27.13 8.88
N GLY A 27 -3.08 28.34 8.35
CA GLY A 27 -3.78 29.47 8.92
C GLY A 27 -5.20 29.23 9.43
N GLN A 28 -5.88 30.29 9.86
CA GLN A 28 -7.14 30.26 10.62
C GLN A 28 -8.28 29.43 10.03
N ASN A 29 -8.31 29.20 8.71
CA ASN A 29 -9.34 28.37 8.05
C ASN A 29 -9.20 26.86 8.28
N VAL A 30 -7.97 26.35 8.53
CA VAL A 30 -7.71 24.91 8.73
C VAL A 30 -8.34 24.41 10.04
N ASN A 31 -8.44 25.29 11.04
CA ASN A 31 -8.99 24.94 12.35
C ASN A 31 -10.52 25.10 12.46
N LYS A 32 -11.17 25.75 11.49
CA LYS A 32 -12.62 26.07 11.55
C LYS A 32 -13.49 25.15 10.71
N VAL A 33 -12.94 24.50 9.67
CA VAL A 33 -13.75 23.71 8.72
C VAL A 33 -13.27 22.25 8.69
N ALA A 34 -14.19 21.33 8.96
CA ALA A 34 -13.93 19.89 8.86
C ALA A 34 -13.99 19.46 7.39
N THR A 35 -12.94 19.73 6.62
CA THR A 35 -12.86 19.40 5.18
C THR A 35 -12.31 18.02 4.90
N ALA A 36 -11.65 17.39 5.86
CA ALA A 36 -11.15 16.03 5.69
C ALA A 36 -12.27 15.01 5.90
N VAL A 37 -12.26 13.99 5.06
CA VAL A 37 -13.25 12.90 5.07
C VAL A 37 -12.54 11.60 5.41
N GLN A 38 -13.07 10.88 6.37
CA GLN A 38 -12.66 9.52 6.71
C GLN A 38 -13.79 8.58 6.35
N LEU A 39 -13.52 7.64 5.43
CA LEU A 39 -14.42 6.52 5.17
C LEU A 39 -13.99 5.32 6.00
N ARG A 40 -14.96 4.65 6.59
CA ARG A 40 -14.79 3.39 7.28
C ARG A 40 -15.68 2.35 6.61
N PHE A 41 -15.09 1.28 6.13
CA PHE A 41 -15.76 0.18 5.46
C PHE A 41 -15.44 -1.13 6.17
N ASP A 42 -16.46 -1.80 6.69
CA ASP A 42 -16.28 -3.12 7.31
C ASP A 42 -16.16 -4.20 6.24
N ALA A 43 -14.95 -4.39 5.77
CA ALA A 43 -14.65 -5.35 4.71
C ALA A 43 -14.80 -6.80 5.18
N PHE A 44 -14.67 -7.05 6.48
CA PHE A 44 -14.74 -8.41 7.01
C PHE A 44 -16.17 -8.95 7.05
N HIS A 45 -17.13 -8.12 7.39
CA HIS A 45 -18.55 -8.49 7.48
C HIS A 45 -19.37 -8.09 6.26
N SER A 46 -18.74 -7.44 5.26
CA SER A 46 -19.42 -7.00 4.05
C SER A 46 -20.05 -8.17 3.29
N PRO A 47 -21.37 -8.18 3.05
CA PRO A 47 -22.02 -9.20 2.22
C PRO A 47 -21.67 -9.04 0.73
N SER A 48 -21.21 -7.84 0.33
CA SER A 48 -20.86 -7.51 -1.05
C SER A 48 -19.54 -8.13 -1.52
N LEU A 49 -18.70 -8.63 -0.58
CA LEU A 49 -17.40 -9.19 -0.89
C LEU A 49 -17.32 -10.71 -0.62
N ASP A 50 -16.76 -11.45 -1.56
CA ASP A 50 -16.41 -12.86 -1.37
C ASP A 50 -15.15 -13.00 -0.48
N GLU A 51 -14.94 -14.17 0.11
CA GLU A 51 -13.84 -14.44 1.03
C GLU A 51 -12.46 -14.25 0.36
N ALA A 52 -12.34 -14.65 -0.90
CA ALA A 52 -11.10 -14.50 -1.64
C ALA A 52 -10.75 -13.02 -1.89
N THR A 53 -11.74 -12.19 -2.19
CA THR A 53 -11.56 -10.73 -2.33
C THR A 53 -11.24 -10.07 -0.99
N ARG A 54 -11.90 -10.47 0.11
CA ARG A 54 -11.57 -9.97 1.46
C ARG A 54 -10.11 -10.27 1.84
N ALA A 55 -9.65 -11.51 1.61
CA ALA A 55 -8.26 -11.90 1.87
C ALA A 55 -7.26 -11.06 1.05
N ARG A 56 -7.55 -10.83 -0.24
CA ARG A 56 -6.70 -9.99 -1.10
C ARG A 56 -6.76 -8.52 -0.69
N LEU A 57 -7.95 -8.01 -0.35
CA LEU A 57 -8.13 -6.63 0.12
C LEU A 57 -7.29 -6.35 1.36
N ARG A 58 -7.23 -7.28 2.31
CA ARG A 58 -6.37 -7.17 3.50
C ARG A 58 -4.89 -6.97 3.13
N LEU A 59 -4.40 -7.68 2.11
CA LEU A 59 -3.02 -7.55 1.64
C LEU A 59 -2.77 -6.19 0.97
N PHE A 60 -3.74 -5.69 0.17
CA PHE A 60 -3.61 -4.40 -0.52
C PHE A 60 -3.82 -3.20 0.40
N ALA A 61 -4.70 -3.32 1.37
CA ALA A 61 -4.99 -2.26 2.32
C ALA A 61 -3.81 -2.01 3.27
N GLY A 62 -3.08 -3.05 3.67
CA GLY A 62 -1.94 -2.94 4.58
C GLY A 62 -2.33 -2.24 5.88
N ARG A 63 -1.64 -1.16 6.23
CA ARG A 63 -1.87 -0.39 7.47
C ARG A 63 -3.22 0.35 7.52
N ARG A 64 -3.94 0.43 6.42
CA ARG A 64 -5.27 1.06 6.36
C ARG A 64 -6.39 0.16 6.86
N MET A 65 -6.12 -1.12 7.05
CA MET A 65 -7.07 -2.07 7.60
C MET A 65 -6.76 -2.33 9.06
N THR A 66 -7.78 -2.20 9.90
CA THR A 66 -7.68 -2.53 11.33
C THR A 66 -7.59 -4.04 11.55
N VAL A 67 -7.28 -4.44 12.78
CA VAL A 67 -7.25 -5.86 13.17
C VAL A 67 -8.64 -6.50 12.99
N ASP A 68 -9.70 -5.72 13.22
CA ASP A 68 -11.10 -6.15 13.11
C ASP A 68 -11.60 -6.23 11.67
N GLY A 69 -10.77 -5.88 10.69
CA GLY A 69 -11.13 -5.95 9.27
C GLY A 69 -11.83 -4.72 8.71
N VAL A 70 -11.83 -3.61 9.46
CA VAL A 70 -12.38 -2.33 8.99
C VAL A 70 -11.31 -1.57 8.18
N LEU A 71 -11.63 -1.26 6.93
CA LEU A 71 -10.79 -0.44 6.06
C LEU A 71 -11.05 1.04 6.33
N ILE A 72 -9.99 1.78 6.65
CA ILE A 72 -10.05 3.22 6.93
C ILE A 72 -9.34 3.98 5.81
N ILE A 73 -10.06 4.87 5.14
CA ILE A 73 -9.52 5.75 4.09
C ILE A 73 -9.67 7.19 4.52
N MET A 74 -8.55 7.90 4.64
CA MET A 74 -8.51 9.32 4.95
C MET A 74 -8.24 10.14 3.68
N ALA A 75 -9.17 11.04 3.33
CA ALA A 75 -9.01 11.99 2.24
C ALA A 75 -8.98 13.42 2.76
N ARG A 76 -7.86 14.12 2.52
CA ARG A 76 -7.63 15.52 2.94
C ARG A 76 -6.83 16.31 1.89
N ARG A 77 -6.83 15.83 0.67
CA ARG A 77 -6.01 16.37 -0.42
C ARG A 77 -6.58 17.68 -0.96
N PHE A 78 -7.90 17.78 -0.99
CA PHE A 78 -8.58 18.91 -1.60
C PHE A 78 -9.05 19.93 -0.56
N ARG A 79 -9.32 21.14 -1.05
CA ARG A 79 -9.77 22.25 -0.21
C ARG A 79 -11.23 22.13 0.24
N THR A 80 -12.04 21.41 -0.53
CA THR A 80 -13.48 21.24 -0.26
C THR A 80 -13.76 19.84 0.27
N GLN A 81 -14.73 19.75 1.19
CA GLN A 81 -15.19 18.49 1.76
C GLN A 81 -15.73 17.55 0.68
N GLU A 82 -16.52 18.08 -0.24
CA GLU A 82 -17.13 17.30 -1.32
C GLU A 82 -16.08 16.62 -2.22
N ARG A 83 -15.02 17.34 -2.60
CA ARG A 83 -13.93 16.77 -3.37
C ARG A 83 -13.13 15.73 -2.58
N ASN A 84 -12.95 15.93 -1.29
CA ASN A 84 -12.31 14.93 -0.44
C ASN A 84 -13.18 13.69 -0.28
N ARG A 85 -14.51 13.86 -0.19
CA ARG A 85 -15.45 12.75 -0.19
C ARG A 85 -15.32 11.92 -1.47
N GLN A 86 -15.35 12.56 -2.62
CA GLN A 86 -15.18 11.88 -3.91
C GLN A 86 -13.83 11.15 -4.00
N ASP A 87 -12.73 11.80 -3.62
CA ASP A 87 -11.38 11.19 -3.58
C ASP A 87 -11.33 9.96 -2.66
N ALA A 88 -12.05 10.00 -1.53
CA ALA A 88 -12.11 8.84 -0.62
C ALA A 88 -12.86 7.65 -1.25
N TYR A 89 -13.98 7.91 -1.91
CA TYR A 89 -14.72 6.87 -2.63
C TYR A 89 -13.94 6.30 -3.81
N GLU A 90 -13.29 7.13 -4.62
CA GLU A 90 -12.44 6.68 -5.73
C GLU A 90 -11.31 5.75 -5.24
N ARG A 91 -10.69 6.08 -4.11
CA ARG A 91 -9.66 5.23 -3.48
C ARG A 91 -10.22 3.91 -2.96
N LEU A 92 -11.43 3.92 -2.40
CA LEU A 92 -12.12 2.71 -1.96
C LEU A 92 -12.39 1.79 -3.14
N ILE A 93 -12.98 2.33 -4.20
CA ILE A 93 -13.29 1.60 -5.43
C ILE A 93 -12.03 1.01 -6.07
N ASP A 94 -10.94 1.81 -6.19
CA ASP A 94 -9.66 1.32 -6.74
C ASP A 94 -9.09 0.17 -5.91
N LEU A 95 -9.11 0.29 -4.58
CA LEU A 95 -8.59 -0.76 -3.70
C LEU A 95 -9.36 -2.07 -3.83
N ILE A 96 -10.69 -2.00 -3.84
CA ILE A 96 -11.54 -3.17 -3.97
C ILE A 96 -11.43 -3.74 -5.39
N GLY A 97 -11.45 -2.90 -6.42
CA GLY A 97 -11.26 -3.31 -7.81
C GLY A 97 -9.93 -4.06 -8.03
N ARG A 98 -8.86 -3.61 -7.39
CA ARG A 98 -7.58 -4.33 -7.41
C ARG A 98 -7.62 -5.66 -6.65
N ALA A 99 -8.41 -5.74 -5.60
CA ALA A 99 -8.57 -6.96 -4.81
C ALA A 99 -9.40 -8.04 -5.52
N THR A 100 -10.27 -7.66 -6.46
CA THR A 100 -11.05 -8.62 -7.26
C THR A 100 -10.17 -9.41 -8.23
N GLN A 101 -9.07 -8.81 -8.69
CA GLN A 101 -8.17 -9.45 -9.64
C GLN A 101 -7.26 -10.47 -8.96
N PRO A 102 -7.24 -11.75 -9.39
CA PRO A 102 -6.31 -12.72 -8.87
C PRO A 102 -4.87 -12.34 -9.23
N ARG A 103 -3.96 -12.42 -8.25
CA ARG A 103 -2.54 -12.18 -8.51
C ARG A 103 -1.97 -13.28 -9.40
N LYS A 104 -1.25 -12.89 -10.44
CA LYS A 104 -0.43 -13.82 -11.22
C LYS A 104 0.61 -14.46 -10.30
N SER A 105 0.62 -15.80 -10.25
CA SER A 105 1.62 -16.55 -9.50
C SER A 105 3.02 -16.21 -10.02
N ARG A 106 3.95 -15.84 -9.13
CA ARG A 106 5.35 -15.66 -9.51
C ARG A 106 6.01 -17.02 -9.64
N VAL A 107 6.44 -17.35 -10.85
CA VAL A 107 7.30 -18.50 -11.08
C VAL A 107 8.72 -18.13 -10.64
N PRO A 108 9.34 -18.87 -9.68
CA PRO A 108 10.71 -18.59 -9.26
C PRO A 108 11.66 -18.84 -10.42
N THR A 109 12.43 -17.82 -10.78
CA THR A 109 13.45 -17.92 -11.83
C THR A 109 14.82 -18.18 -11.22
N ARG A 110 15.64 -18.99 -11.87
CA ARG A 110 17.03 -19.19 -11.49
C ARG A 110 17.93 -18.18 -12.21
N PRO A 111 18.98 -17.67 -11.54
CA PRO A 111 19.97 -16.82 -12.20
C PRO A 111 20.62 -17.53 -13.37
N THR A 112 20.81 -16.84 -14.48
CA THR A 112 21.50 -17.36 -15.67
C THR A 112 22.98 -17.68 -15.34
N ALA A 113 23.61 -18.56 -16.14
CA ALA A 113 25.01 -18.91 -15.99
C ALA A 113 25.90 -17.65 -16.04
N GLY A 114 25.67 -16.75 -17.00
CA GLY A 114 26.38 -15.48 -17.12
C GLY A 114 26.19 -14.53 -15.92
N SER A 115 25.00 -14.54 -15.30
CA SER A 115 24.78 -13.75 -14.07
C SER A 115 25.59 -14.29 -12.89
N ARG A 116 25.68 -15.61 -12.77
CA ARG A 116 26.51 -16.27 -11.74
C ARG A 116 28.01 -15.99 -11.94
N GLU A 117 28.47 -16.03 -13.19
CA GLU A 117 29.88 -15.76 -13.51
C GLU A 117 30.24 -14.30 -13.21
N ARG A 118 29.46 -13.33 -13.69
CA ARG A 118 29.67 -11.90 -13.36
C ARG A 118 29.70 -11.64 -11.85
N ARG A 119 28.84 -12.31 -11.10
CA ARG A 119 28.83 -12.19 -9.62
C ARG A 119 30.10 -12.74 -9.01
N ARG A 120 30.61 -13.88 -9.53
CA ARG A 120 31.87 -14.51 -9.10
C ARG A 120 33.06 -13.62 -9.40
N GLU A 121 33.17 -13.10 -10.63
CA GLU A 121 34.23 -12.17 -11.04
C GLU A 121 34.23 -10.91 -10.17
N GLY A 122 33.07 -10.30 -9.94
CA GLY A 122 32.94 -9.15 -9.06
C GLY A 122 33.34 -9.43 -7.61
N LYS A 123 33.09 -10.64 -7.09
CA LYS A 123 33.58 -11.05 -5.78
C LYS A 123 35.10 -11.19 -5.75
N LEU A 124 35.69 -11.81 -6.78
CA LEU A 124 37.13 -12.00 -6.89
C LEU A 124 37.86 -10.64 -6.99
N ALA A 125 37.36 -9.72 -7.82
CA ALA A 125 37.92 -8.38 -7.98
C ALA A 125 37.92 -7.61 -6.65
N ARG A 126 36.75 -7.62 -5.93
CA ARG A 126 36.65 -6.98 -4.61
C ARG A 126 37.57 -7.64 -3.58
N GLY A 127 37.70 -8.96 -3.63
CA GLY A 127 38.64 -9.70 -2.76
C GLY A 127 40.07 -9.32 -2.98
N ARG A 128 40.49 -9.14 -4.27
CA ARG A 128 41.85 -8.64 -4.61
C ARG A 128 42.09 -7.24 -4.05
N THR A 129 41.15 -6.32 -4.29
CA THR A 129 41.24 -4.94 -3.77
C THR A 129 41.33 -4.91 -2.25
N LYS A 130 40.56 -5.76 -1.56
CA LYS A 130 40.58 -5.84 -0.09
C LYS A 130 41.92 -6.36 0.44
N ARG A 131 42.53 -7.35 -0.21
CA ARG A 131 43.85 -7.86 0.14
C ARG A 131 44.95 -6.81 0.00
N LEU A 132 44.91 -6.00 -1.07
CA LEU A 132 45.83 -4.89 -1.28
C LEU A 132 45.73 -3.76 -0.24
N ARG A 133 44.64 -3.69 0.52
CA ARG A 133 44.45 -2.71 1.60
C ARG A 133 44.95 -3.18 2.97
N GLN A 134 45.29 -4.46 3.11
CA GLN A 134 45.85 -4.95 4.36
C GLN A 134 47.29 -4.41 4.53
N PRO A 135 47.69 -3.92 5.73
CA PRO A 135 49.05 -3.53 5.98
C PRO A 135 49.94 -4.75 5.75
N VAL A 136 51.09 -4.51 5.12
CA VAL A 136 52.14 -5.51 5.01
C VAL A 136 52.67 -5.77 6.42
N GLU A 137 52.32 -6.91 7.01
CA GLU A 137 52.99 -7.34 8.25
C GLU A 137 54.47 -7.43 7.93
N GLN A 138 55.25 -6.56 8.59
CA GLN A 138 56.70 -6.64 8.56
C GLN A 138 57.08 -8.01 9.12
N GLN A 139 57.59 -8.89 8.27
CA GLN A 139 58.35 -10.03 8.70
C GLN A 139 59.62 -9.45 9.37
N ILE A 140 59.58 -9.34 10.69
CA ILE A 140 60.74 -9.09 11.51
C ILE A 140 61.29 -10.49 11.82
N GLU A 141 62.44 -10.80 11.22
CA GLU A 141 63.35 -11.85 11.70
C GLU A 141 63.84 -11.55 13.14
#